data_40acbe4850c59a40e6573cde29c1e185
#
_entry.id   40acbe4850c59a40e6573cde29c1e185
#
_cell.length_a   1.000
_cell.length_b   1.000
_cell.length_c   1.000
_cell.angle_alpha   90.00
_cell.angle_beta   90.00
_cell.angle_gamma   90.00
#
_symmetry.space_group_name_H-M   'P 1'
#
loop_
_entity.id
_entity.type
_entity.pdbx_description
1 polymer ?
#
loop_
_entity_poly.entity_id
_entity_poly.type
_entity_poly.pdbx_seq_one_letter_code
_entity_poly.pdbx_strand_id
1 'polypeptide(L)'
;MHVSTSSVPVAIGRLTLLAFGFALAGCQSLSKVKEPVAEPTPAPPVIQSPLATHQFQFDAATDAVVGELQVTKVEGEDTFSDIARRFNLGYEELVRANPGIDPWLPGEGREVVLPTQYVLPNAPHEGLVINLAQLRVFYFPKVAEGEPTTVITHPIGIGKVGWSTPEGSTKVVSKTKNPTWFPPASVRKEHREAGDPLPSKVPPGPDNPLGTHMMTLGWPSYLIHGTNKPYGVGMRSSHGCIRFYPEDIAQLYDDIPIGTKITVVNQPLVLGWHRDAMYLQAFPVLEDDQREHPSGADAVLKAGISDEMWQRVKAHSAQVDLQLVNHLVDKPLGIAVPVSRRGVTVDKFLYASRHVENRLPEGANWNGKEELLVSEEQFEAARSGVILPKPEAPKKAVKAPVKKAPAAAPTAKTAQVAKPPPVEKSFDVERATPVKKVTGGSAQPAGQR
;
A
#
# COMPACT_ATOMS: atom_id res chain seq x y z
N MET A 1 43.89 -43.17 -36.79
CA MET A 1 45.05 -44.06 -36.51
C MET A 1 44.91 -44.55 -35.06
N HIS A 2 44.74 -45.91 -35.00
CA HIS A 2 44.97 -46.87 -33.92
C HIS A 2 44.47 -46.59 -32.48
N VAL A 3 43.40 -47.13 -32.15
CA VAL A 3 42.95 -48.28 -31.35
C VAL A 3 44.07 -49.00 -30.56
N SER A 4 43.91 -49.07 -29.23
CA SER A 4 44.41 -50.23 -28.48
C SER A 4 43.51 -50.48 -27.26
N THR A 5 42.77 -51.54 -27.36
CA THR A 5 42.08 -52.30 -26.34
C THR A 5 43.04 -53.23 -25.60
N SER A 6 42.97 -53.28 -24.24
CA SER A 6 43.53 -54.44 -23.56
C SER A 6 42.57 -54.94 -22.49
N SER A 7 42.09 -56.11 -22.72
CA SER A 7 41.32 -56.97 -21.83
C SER A 7 42.28 -57.84 -20.97
N VAL A 8 41.96 -58.09 -19.70
CA VAL A 8 42.61 -59.10 -18.85
C VAL A 8 41.53 -59.86 -18.06
N PRO A 9 41.72 -61.17 -17.83
CA PRO A 9 40.63 -62.12 -17.65
C PRO A 9 40.30 -62.46 -16.20
N VAL A 10 39.10 -63.03 -16.11
CA VAL A 10 38.51 -63.65 -14.88
C VAL A 10 39.29 -64.87 -14.43
N ALA A 11 39.56 -64.95 -13.13
CA ALA A 11 39.98 -66.23 -12.51
C ALA A 11 38.99 -66.61 -11.38
N ILE A 12 38.34 -67.74 -11.67
CA ILE A 12 37.45 -68.44 -10.73
C ILE A 12 38.33 -69.35 -9.85
N GLY A 13 38.27 -69.09 -8.53
CA GLY A 13 38.86 -69.93 -7.49
C GLY A 13 37.82 -70.40 -6.51
N ARG A 14 37.42 -71.69 -6.66
CA ARG A 14 36.66 -72.37 -5.57
C ARG A 14 37.59 -72.70 -4.42
N LEU A 15 37.22 -72.41 -3.21
CA LEU A 15 37.79 -73.10 -2.06
C LEU A 15 36.74 -73.27 -0.91
N THR A 16 36.83 -74.46 -0.39
CA THR A 16 35.95 -75.24 0.47
C THR A 16 35.71 -74.72 1.89
N LEU A 17 34.55 -75.11 2.39
CA LEU A 17 34.10 -74.99 3.81
C LEU A 17 35.11 -75.55 4.80
N LEU A 18 35.22 -74.82 5.93
CA LEU A 18 35.52 -75.41 7.22
C LEU A 18 34.75 -74.63 8.32
N ALA A 19 33.79 -75.32 8.90
CA ALA A 19 33.01 -74.86 10.03
C ALA A 19 33.84 -74.87 11.31
N PHE A 20 33.94 -73.78 11.98
CA PHE A 20 34.36 -73.72 13.40
C PHE A 20 33.36 -72.89 14.16
N GLY A 21 32.56 -73.58 15.00
CA GLY A 21 31.63 -72.93 15.91
C GLY A 21 32.39 -72.31 17.06
N PHE A 22 32.14 -71.02 17.24
CA PHE A 22 32.43 -70.31 18.49
C PHE A 22 31.15 -69.63 18.97
N ALA A 23 30.56 -70.23 19.99
CA ALA A 23 29.50 -69.58 20.75
C ALA A 23 30.08 -68.41 21.55
N LEU A 24 29.85 -67.20 21.13
CA LEU A 24 30.06 -65.99 21.93
C LEU A 24 28.67 -65.45 22.29
N ALA A 25 28.31 -65.66 23.58
CA ALA A 25 27.22 -64.97 24.24
C ALA A 25 27.60 -63.49 24.36
N GLY A 26 27.24 -62.70 23.33
CA GLY A 26 27.32 -61.25 23.40
C GLY A 26 26.00 -60.71 23.97
N CYS A 27 26.03 -60.14 25.17
CA CYS A 27 24.98 -59.30 25.68
C CYS A 27 24.79 -58.10 24.73
N GLN A 28 23.80 -58.18 23.88
CA GLN A 28 23.31 -56.98 23.15
C GLN A 28 22.54 -56.13 24.17
N SER A 29 23.21 -55.14 24.74
CA SER A 29 22.56 -53.97 25.32
C SER A 29 21.88 -53.23 24.18
N LEU A 30 20.56 -53.46 23.99
CA LEU A 30 19.70 -52.62 23.16
C LEU A 30 19.73 -51.21 23.73
N SER A 31 20.61 -50.38 23.20
CA SER A 31 20.52 -48.94 23.38
C SER A 31 19.17 -48.54 22.76
N LYS A 32 18.20 -48.26 23.66
CA LYS A 32 16.95 -47.59 23.23
C LYS A 32 17.36 -46.31 22.50
N VAL A 33 17.29 -46.31 21.18
CA VAL A 33 17.32 -45.07 20.39
C VAL A 33 16.15 -44.24 20.94
N LYS A 34 16.50 -43.17 21.61
CA LYS A 34 15.53 -42.18 22.05
C LYS A 34 14.88 -41.67 20.78
N GLU A 35 13.60 -42.00 20.56
CA GLU A 35 12.82 -41.36 19.52
C GLU A 35 12.98 -39.85 19.68
N PRO A 36 13.22 -39.08 18.62
CA PRO A 36 13.28 -37.63 18.72
C PRO A 36 11.92 -37.19 19.29
N VAL A 37 11.99 -36.59 20.48
CA VAL A 37 10.81 -35.94 21.08
C VAL A 37 10.35 -34.90 20.04
N ALA A 38 9.20 -35.14 19.44
CA ALA A 38 8.59 -34.15 18.54
C ALA A 38 8.52 -32.83 19.31
N GLU A 39 9.13 -31.80 18.77
CA GLU A 39 8.97 -30.46 19.34
C GLU A 39 7.46 -30.17 19.41
N PRO A 40 6.96 -29.65 20.54
CA PRO A 40 5.54 -29.36 20.66
C PRO A 40 5.14 -28.41 19.55
N THR A 41 4.15 -28.81 18.77
CA THR A 41 3.55 -27.93 17.74
C THR A 41 3.15 -26.63 18.43
N PRO A 42 3.64 -25.47 17.97
CA PRO A 42 3.30 -24.20 18.60
C PRO A 42 1.78 -24.01 18.58
N ALA A 43 1.25 -23.45 19.66
CA ALA A 43 -0.18 -23.16 19.76
C ALA A 43 -0.58 -22.19 18.64
N PRO A 44 -1.77 -22.33 18.04
CA PRO A 44 -2.23 -21.42 17.01
C PRO A 44 -2.25 -19.97 17.54
N PRO A 45 -1.88 -18.98 16.71
CA PRO A 45 -1.85 -17.58 17.14
C PRO A 45 -3.23 -17.10 17.57
N VAL A 46 -3.27 -16.25 18.60
CA VAL A 46 -4.51 -15.62 19.07
C VAL A 46 -4.85 -14.48 18.10
N ILE A 47 -6.04 -14.55 17.50
CA ILE A 47 -6.55 -13.52 16.62
C ILE A 47 -7.05 -12.33 17.46
N GLN A 48 -6.65 -11.13 17.09
CA GLN A 48 -6.94 -9.88 17.81
C GLN A 48 -7.62 -8.87 16.89
N SER A 49 -8.13 -7.77 17.46
CA SER A 49 -8.58 -6.64 16.67
C SER A 49 -7.42 -5.97 15.92
N PRO A 50 -7.63 -5.51 14.67
CA PRO A 50 -6.64 -4.76 13.92
C PRO A 50 -6.24 -3.47 14.64
N LEU A 51 -4.95 -3.11 14.55
CA LEU A 51 -4.46 -1.83 15.02
C LEU A 51 -4.70 -0.74 13.97
N ALA A 52 -4.70 0.52 14.40
CA ALA A 52 -4.69 1.66 13.50
C ALA A 52 -3.51 1.56 12.51
N THR A 53 -3.73 1.95 11.26
CA THR A 53 -2.74 1.79 10.18
C THR A 53 -2.34 3.11 9.52
N HIS A 54 -2.94 4.24 9.92
CA HIS A 54 -2.74 5.52 9.24
C HIS A 54 -2.29 6.66 10.15
N GLN A 55 -2.45 6.58 11.48
CA GLN A 55 -2.05 7.65 12.39
C GLN A 55 -1.31 7.08 13.59
N PHE A 56 -0.15 7.65 13.89
CA PHE A 56 0.72 7.19 14.96
C PHE A 56 1.29 8.37 15.74
N GLN A 57 1.46 8.16 17.06
CA GLN A 57 2.26 9.03 17.91
C GLN A 57 3.62 8.39 18.13
N PHE A 58 4.68 9.17 18.16
CA PHE A 58 6.04 8.71 18.37
C PHE A 58 6.91 9.78 19.00
N ASP A 59 7.98 9.39 19.67
CA ASP A 59 9.00 10.31 20.15
C ASP A 59 10.04 10.54 19.05
N ALA A 60 9.98 11.70 18.40
CA ALA A 60 10.87 12.05 17.29
C ALA A 60 12.37 12.08 17.67
N ALA A 61 12.71 12.17 18.96
CA ALA A 61 14.10 12.12 19.42
C ALA A 61 14.68 10.71 19.50
N THR A 62 13.83 9.70 19.71
CA THR A 62 14.27 8.32 19.94
C THR A 62 13.79 7.33 18.89
N ASP A 63 12.64 7.58 18.27
CA ASP A 63 11.96 6.65 17.39
C ASP A 63 11.90 7.16 15.95
N ALA A 64 12.23 6.27 15.03
CA ALA A 64 12.04 6.47 13.60
C ALA A 64 11.20 5.31 12.98
N VAL A 65 10.53 4.52 13.82
CA VAL A 65 9.66 3.41 13.39
C VAL A 65 8.30 3.57 14.05
N VAL A 66 7.25 3.47 13.26
CA VAL A 66 5.87 3.59 13.72
C VAL A 66 5.02 2.41 13.26
N GLY A 67 3.94 2.14 13.98
CA GLY A 67 3.05 1.01 13.70
C GLY A 67 3.62 -0.35 14.13
N GLU A 68 2.89 -1.39 13.81
CA GLU A 68 3.28 -2.78 14.05
C GLU A 68 3.00 -3.62 12.81
N LEU A 69 3.83 -4.65 12.57
CA LEU A 69 3.59 -5.64 11.54
C LEU A 69 2.41 -6.53 11.96
N GLN A 70 1.46 -6.70 11.07
CA GLN A 70 0.26 -7.50 11.32
C GLN A 70 0.15 -8.62 10.30
N VAL A 71 -0.62 -9.67 10.63
CA VAL A 71 -0.96 -10.77 9.74
C VAL A 71 -2.46 -10.98 9.81
N THR A 72 -3.11 -11.16 8.67
CA THR A 72 -4.54 -11.48 8.62
C THR A 72 -4.80 -12.71 7.76
N LYS A 73 -6.04 -13.18 7.72
CA LYS A 73 -6.46 -14.25 6.83
C LYS A 73 -7.36 -13.70 5.73
N VAL A 74 -7.21 -14.25 4.55
CA VAL A 74 -8.10 -13.98 3.43
C VAL A 74 -9.51 -14.47 3.77
N GLU A 75 -10.52 -13.67 3.52
CA GLU A 75 -11.92 -13.99 3.73
C GLU A 75 -12.68 -13.99 2.39
N GLY A 76 -13.41 -15.09 2.12
CA GLY A 76 -14.20 -15.22 0.91
C GLY A 76 -13.39 -15.02 -0.38
N GLU A 77 -13.87 -14.14 -1.23
CA GLU A 77 -13.28 -13.80 -2.53
C GLU A 77 -12.39 -12.53 -2.48
N ASP A 78 -11.85 -12.17 -1.30
CA ASP A 78 -10.96 -11.01 -1.17
C ASP A 78 -9.78 -11.11 -2.15
N THR A 79 -9.52 -10.02 -2.85
CA THR A 79 -8.29 -9.78 -3.61
C THR A 79 -7.28 -8.99 -2.76
N PHE A 80 -6.04 -8.90 -3.21
CA PHE A 80 -5.06 -8.02 -2.56
C PHE A 80 -5.44 -6.54 -2.61
N SER A 81 -6.19 -6.10 -3.62
CA SER A 81 -6.71 -4.73 -3.66
C SER A 81 -7.70 -4.46 -2.52
N ASP A 82 -8.58 -5.42 -2.22
CA ASP A 82 -9.55 -5.30 -1.14
C ASP A 82 -8.85 -5.22 0.22
N ILE A 83 -7.95 -6.17 0.47
CA ILE A 83 -7.20 -6.25 1.72
C ILE A 83 -6.29 -5.01 1.88
N ALA A 84 -5.58 -4.61 0.82
CA ALA A 84 -4.69 -3.46 0.86
C ALA A 84 -5.44 -2.20 1.26
N ARG A 85 -6.53 -1.87 0.57
CA ARG A 85 -7.33 -0.69 0.88
C ARG A 85 -7.96 -0.76 2.27
N ARG A 86 -8.42 -1.95 2.71
CA ARG A 86 -8.99 -2.19 4.04
C ARG A 86 -8.02 -1.83 5.15
N PHE A 87 -6.73 -2.10 4.96
CA PHE A 87 -5.67 -1.85 5.94
C PHE A 87 -4.80 -0.64 5.62
N ASN A 88 -5.27 0.30 4.80
CA ASN A 88 -4.53 1.51 4.41
C ASN A 88 -3.15 1.19 3.82
N LEU A 89 -3.10 0.18 2.96
CA LEU A 89 -1.92 -0.26 2.23
C LEU A 89 -2.09 0.00 0.74
N GLY A 90 -0.98 0.12 0.02
CA GLY A 90 -0.98 0.09 -1.43
C GLY A 90 -0.89 -1.33 -1.97
N TYR A 91 -1.38 -1.53 -3.20
CA TYR A 91 -1.34 -2.84 -3.84
C TYR A 91 0.07 -3.45 -3.87
N GLU A 92 1.06 -2.69 -4.35
CA GLU A 92 2.45 -3.17 -4.42
C GLU A 92 3.09 -3.41 -3.04
N GLU A 93 2.66 -2.70 -2.00
CA GLU A 93 3.11 -2.96 -0.63
C GLU A 93 2.69 -4.36 -0.18
N LEU A 94 1.43 -4.72 -0.44
CA LEU A 94 0.89 -6.02 -0.06
C LEU A 94 1.50 -7.16 -0.90
N VAL A 95 1.63 -6.97 -2.21
CA VAL A 95 2.27 -7.94 -3.12
C VAL A 95 3.70 -8.24 -2.70
N ARG A 96 4.50 -7.21 -2.39
CA ARG A 96 5.90 -7.38 -1.97
C ARG A 96 6.04 -8.14 -0.65
N ALA A 97 5.17 -7.84 0.31
CA ALA A 97 5.19 -8.50 1.63
C ALA A 97 4.77 -9.97 1.56
N ASN A 98 4.14 -10.41 0.45
CA ASN A 98 3.55 -11.73 0.29
C ASN A 98 3.99 -12.42 -1.01
N PRO A 99 5.28 -12.66 -1.22
CA PRO A 99 5.77 -13.26 -2.47
C PRO A 99 5.19 -14.67 -2.67
N GLY A 100 4.76 -14.96 -3.91
CA GLY A 100 4.25 -16.28 -4.29
C GLY A 100 2.77 -16.52 -3.96
N ILE A 101 2.05 -15.51 -3.46
CA ILE A 101 0.60 -15.53 -3.35
C ILE A 101 0.02 -14.84 -4.59
N ASP A 102 -0.96 -15.49 -5.23
CA ASP A 102 -1.70 -14.87 -6.33
C ASP A 102 -2.54 -13.70 -5.79
N PRO A 103 -2.32 -12.46 -6.23
CA PRO A 103 -3.02 -11.30 -5.68
C PRO A 103 -4.50 -11.21 -6.08
N TRP A 104 -4.91 -11.94 -7.12
CA TRP A 104 -6.31 -12.01 -7.56
C TRP A 104 -7.09 -13.14 -6.90
N LEU A 105 -6.41 -14.25 -6.60
CA LEU A 105 -6.99 -15.44 -6.00
C LEU A 105 -6.08 -15.91 -4.85
N PRO A 106 -5.93 -15.11 -3.80
CA PRO A 106 -5.04 -15.46 -2.70
C PRO A 106 -5.48 -16.72 -1.95
N GLY A 107 -6.75 -17.07 -2.01
CA GLY A 107 -7.35 -18.28 -1.41
C GLY A 107 -7.83 -18.05 0.02
N GLU A 108 -9.09 -18.39 0.27
CA GLU A 108 -9.74 -18.27 1.59
C GLU A 108 -8.91 -18.94 2.69
N GLY A 109 -8.81 -18.30 3.85
CA GLY A 109 -8.09 -18.79 5.03
C GLY A 109 -6.57 -18.68 4.95
N ARG A 110 -5.99 -18.28 3.80
CA ARG A 110 -4.54 -18.07 3.67
C ARG A 110 -4.11 -16.87 4.51
N GLU A 111 -2.99 -17.00 5.19
CA GLU A 111 -2.36 -15.90 5.93
C GLU A 111 -1.69 -14.92 4.97
N VAL A 112 -1.91 -13.63 5.22
CA VAL A 112 -1.38 -12.50 4.46
C VAL A 112 -0.71 -11.52 5.42
N VAL A 113 0.55 -11.22 5.15
CA VAL A 113 1.33 -10.22 5.90
C VAL A 113 0.86 -8.83 5.53
N LEU A 114 0.53 -8.03 6.53
CA LEU A 114 0.16 -6.63 6.40
C LEU A 114 1.36 -5.76 6.81
N PRO A 115 2.08 -5.12 5.90
CA PRO A 115 3.27 -4.32 6.22
C PRO A 115 2.91 -2.96 6.85
N THR A 116 2.16 -2.99 7.96
CA THR A 116 1.63 -1.83 8.70
C THR A 116 2.60 -1.27 9.74
N GLN A 117 3.87 -1.65 9.67
CA GLN A 117 4.98 -1.05 10.40
C GLN A 117 5.89 -0.32 9.41
N TYR A 118 6.21 0.94 9.71
CA TYR A 118 6.93 1.81 8.80
C TYR A 118 8.18 2.38 9.44
N VAL A 119 9.31 2.31 8.72
CA VAL A 119 10.48 3.14 9.02
C VAL A 119 10.26 4.49 8.33
N LEU A 120 10.31 5.56 9.11
CA LEU A 120 10.11 6.92 8.60
C LEU A 120 11.26 7.32 7.67
N PRO A 121 10.98 8.00 6.54
CA PRO A 121 12.01 8.45 5.62
C PRO A 121 13.05 9.35 6.30
N ASN A 122 14.31 9.24 5.87
CA ASN A 122 15.38 10.13 6.32
C ASN A 122 15.22 11.50 5.63
N ALA A 123 14.35 12.32 6.19
CA ALA A 123 14.01 13.68 5.74
C ALA A 123 13.49 14.47 6.93
N PRO A 124 13.45 15.81 6.88
CA PRO A 124 12.83 16.60 7.93
C PRO A 124 11.37 16.18 8.16
N HIS A 125 11.00 15.86 9.39
CA HIS A 125 9.65 15.47 9.78
C HIS A 125 8.74 16.70 9.91
N GLU A 126 8.47 17.36 8.78
CA GLU A 126 7.62 18.54 8.69
C GLU A 126 6.77 18.53 7.41
N GLY A 127 5.51 18.92 7.51
CA GLY A 127 4.59 18.96 6.37
C GLY A 127 4.40 17.57 5.75
N LEU A 128 4.50 17.46 4.43
CA LEU A 128 4.39 16.21 3.71
C LEU A 128 5.78 15.69 3.32
N VAL A 129 6.12 14.49 3.73
CA VAL A 129 7.29 13.74 3.26
C VAL A 129 6.79 12.57 2.41
N ILE A 130 7.22 12.50 1.17
CA ILE A 130 6.84 11.46 0.22
C ILE A 130 8.07 10.64 -0.12
N ASN A 131 8.03 9.33 0.14
CA ASN A 131 9.07 8.43 -0.33
C ASN A 131 8.56 7.59 -1.51
N LEU A 132 9.09 7.88 -2.68
CA LEU A 132 8.67 7.25 -3.93
C LEU A 132 8.89 5.74 -3.93
N ALA A 133 10.01 5.25 -3.40
CA ALA A 133 10.30 3.82 -3.32
C ALA A 133 9.33 3.07 -2.38
N GLN A 134 8.85 3.73 -1.32
CA GLN A 134 7.84 3.19 -0.42
C GLN A 134 6.42 3.24 -1.02
N LEU A 135 6.19 4.06 -2.06
CA LEU A 135 4.85 4.42 -2.56
C LEU A 135 3.95 4.98 -1.45
N ARG A 136 4.52 5.81 -0.56
CA ARG A 136 3.85 6.26 0.66
C ARG A 136 4.16 7.71 0.98
N VAL A 137 3.16 8.40 1.52
CA VAL A 137 3.29 9.74 2.09
C VAL A 137 3.23 9.66 3.61
N PHE A 138 3.95 10.57 4.25
CA PHE A 138 3.95 10.82 5.69
C PHE A 138 3.65 12.30 5.93
N TYR A 139 2.55 12.60 6.56
CA TYR A 139 2.19 13.96 6.95
C TYR A 139 2.51 14.17 8.42
N PHE A 140 3.31 15.18 8.70
CA PHE A 140 3.69 15.63 10.04
C PHE A 140 2.98 16.95 10.34
N PRO A 141 1.80 16.91 10.98
CA PRO A 141 1.09 18.12 11.38
C PRO A 141 1.93 18.88 12.41
N LYS A 142 1.76 20.20 12.44
CA LYS A 142 2.35 21.01 13.51
C LYS A 142 1.62 20.68 14.81
N VAL A 143 2.37 20.23 15.81
CA VAL A 143 1.89 20.00 17.18
C VAL A 143 2.34 21.13 18.09
N ALA A 144 1.62 21.33 19.18
CA ALA A 144 2.02 22.29 20.21
C ALA A 144 3.30 21.81 20.93
N GLU A 145 4.03 22.75 21.51
CA GLU A 145 5.22 22.41 22.32
C GLU A 145 4.83 21.51 23.50
N GLY A 146 5.52 20.39 23.65
CA GLY A 146 5.25 19.38 24.69
C GLY A 146 4.23 18.31 24.32
N GLU A 147 3.55 18.44 23.17
CA GLU A 147 2.67 17.39 22.67
C GLU A 147 3.46 16.32 21.88
N PRO A 148 3.03 15.04 21.91
CA PRO A 148 3.68 13.99 21.15
C PRO A 148 3.65 14.29 19.66
N THR A 149 4.76 14.02 18.97
CA THR A 149 4.80 14.13 17.52
C THR A 149 3.85 13.11 16.90
N THR A 150 3.02 13.58 15.98
CA THR A 150 2.07 12.75 15.26
C THR A 150 2.53 12.61 13.81
N VAL A 151 2.38 11.41 13.25
CA VAL A 151 2.50 11.18 11.82
C VAL A 151 1.23 10.52 11.29
N ILE A 152 0.75 11.03 10.15
CA ILE A 152 -0.36 10.44 9.39
C ILE A 152 0.23 9.93 8.08
N THR A 153 -0.07 8.68 7.72
CA THR A 153 0.53 8.06 6.54
C THR A 153 -0.50 7.34 5.70
N HIS A 154 -0.35 7.46 4.37
CA HIS A 154 -1.23 6.82 3.40
C HIS A 154 -0.42 6.28 2.22
N PRO A 155 -0.88 5.20 1.58
CA PRO A 155 -0.33 4.73 0.32
C PRO A 155 -0.65 5.72 -0.79
N ILE A 156 0.23 5.80 -1.78
CA ILE A 156 0.06 6.69 -2.94
C ILE A 156 0.39 5.98 -4.25
N GLY A 157 -0.32 6.37 -5.31
CA GLY A 157 0.13 6.11 -6.66
C GLY A 157 1.04 7.23 -7.15
N ILE A 158 2.08 6.89 -7.90
CA ILE A 158 3.06 7.82 -8.46
C ILE A 158 3.17 7.70 -9.98
N GLY A 159 4.01 8.52 -10.58
CA GLY A 159 4.28 8.49 -12.02
C GLY A 159 4.79 7.14 -12.50
N LYS A 160 4.24 6.67 -13.64
CA LYS A 160 4.73 5.49 -14.34
C LYS A 160 6.11 5.75 -14.94
N VAL A 161 6.80 4.71 -15.40
CA VAL A 161 8.08 4.81 -16.10
C VAL A 161 7.97 5.79 -17.28
N GLY A 162 8.90 6.72 -17.38
CA GLY A 162 8.87 7.80 -18.37
C GLY A 162 7.99 9.01 -18.01
N TRP A 163 7.27 8.96 -16.88
CA TRP A 163 6.48 10.05 -16.32
C TRP A 163 6.77 10.23 -14.83
N SER A 164 8.05 10.32 -14.48
CA SER A 164 8.51 10.31 -13.10
C SER A 164 7.94 11.45 -12.27
N THR A 165 7.60 11.17 -11.02
CA THR A 165 7.34 12.20 -10.00
C THR A 165 8.70 12.78 -9.58
N PRO A 166 8.90 14.12 -9.61
CA PRO A 166 10.20 14.70 -9.28
C PRO A 166 10.56 14.57 -7.81
N GLU A 167 11.83 14.40 -7.52
CA GLU A 167 12.40 14.52 -6.17
C GLU A 167 12.71 15.99 -5.84
N GLY A 168 12.79 16.32 -4.55
CA GLY A 168 13.12 17.63 -4.05
C GLY A 168 12.04 18.27 -3.19
N SER A 169 12.06 19.59 -3.08
CA SER A 169 11.14 20.32 -2.21
C SER A 169 10.19 21.22 -3.00
N THR A 170 8.92 21.21 -2.58
CA THR A 170 7.87 22.08 -3.10
C THR A 170 6.88 22.43 -1.97
N LYS A 171 5.72 22.97 -2.32
CA LYS A 171 4.66 23.28 -1.35
C LYS A 171 3.28 23.18 -1.98
N VAL A 172 2.26 23.06 -1.16
CA VAL A 172 0.87 23.21 -1.59
C VAL A 172 0.60 24.70 -1.91
N VAL A 173 0.16 24.98 -3.14
CA VAL A 173 -0.12 26.36 -3.57
C VAL A 173 -1.60 26.68 -3.71
N SER A 174 -2.42 25.67 -3.98
CA SER A 174 -3.88 25.81 -4.00
C SER A 174 -4.59 24.50 -3.72
N LYS A 175 -5.85 24.58 -3.35
CA LYS A 175 -6.71 23.44 -3.01
C LYS A 175 -8.05 23.61 -3.71
N THR A 176 -8.59 22.53 -4.30
CA THR A 176 -9.86 22.57 -5.06
C THR A 176 -10.69 21.31 -4.72
N LYS A 177 -11.94 21.53 -4.28
CA LYS A 177 -12.96 20.48 -4.17
C LYS A 177 -13.72 20.36 -5.49
N ASN A 178 -14.05 19.15 -5.90
CA ASN A 178 -14.76 18.85 -7.15
C ASN A 178 -14.10 19.53 -8.38
N PRO A 179 -12.83 19.22 -8.67
CA PRO A 179 -12.10 19.87 -9.76
C PRO A 179 -12.66 19.48 -11.12
N THR A 180 -12.56 20.38 -12.09
CA THR A 180 -12.63 20.01 -13.53
C THR A 180 -11.24 19.62 -13.97
N TRP A 181 -11.09 18.44 -14.60
CA TRP A 181 -9.81 18.02 -15.16
C TRP A 181 -9.65 18.54 -16.60
N PHE A 182 -8.51 19.15 -16.85
CA PHE A 182 -8.06 19.55 -18.18
C PHE A 182 -6.85 18.70 -18.57
N PRO A 183 -7.05 17.58 -19.31
CA PRO A 183 -5.95 16.69 -19.66
C PRO A 183 -4.85 17.44 -20.41
N PRO A 184 -3.57 17.33 -19.98
CA PRO A 184 -2.44 17.90 -20.72
C PRO A 184 -2.40 17.42 -22.19
N ALA A 185 -1.82 18.22 -23.08
CA ALA A 185 -1.75 17.88 -24.51
C ALA A 185 -0.98 16.56 -24.75
N SER A 186 0.06 16.30 -23.97
CA SER A 186 0.83 15.05 -23.99
C SER A 186 -0.03 13.84 -23.61
N VAL A 187 -0.80 13.92 -22.53
CA VAL A 187 -1.72 12.87 -22.08
C VAL A 187 -2.81 12.61 -23.10
N ARG A 188 -3.38 13.67 -23.69
CA ARG A 188 -4.39 13.53 -24.76
C ARG A 188 -3.80 12.90 -26.04
N LYS A 189 -2.53 13.15 -26.33
CA LYS A 189 -1.84 12.53 -27.46
C LYS A 189 -1.67 11.05 -27.22
N GLU A 190 -1.14 10.64 -26.06
CA GLU A 190 -0.92 9.26 -25.66
C GLU A 190 -2.24 8.44 -25.71
N HIS A 191 -3.29 8.96 -25.09
CA HIS A 191 -4.61 8.31 -25.12
C HIS A 191 -5.20 8.16 -26.53
N ARG A 192 -5.02 9.16 -27.39
CA ARG A 192 -5.46 9.08 -28.78
C ARG A 192 -4.70 8.02 -29.57
N GLU A 193 -3.38 7.90 -29.34
CA GLU A 193 -2.54 6.88 -29.97
C GLU A 193 -2.89 5.47 -29.48
N ALA A 194 -3.35 5.35 -28.23
CA ALA A 194 -3.85 4.09 -27.66
C ALA A 194 -5.32 3.76 -28.03
N GLY A 195 -6.00 4.60 -28.83
CA GLY A 195 -7.39 4.35 -29.23
C GLY A 195 -8.44 4.73 -28.17
N ASP A 196 -8.07 5.47 -27.12
CA ASP A 196 -8.97 6.00 -26.09
C ASP A 196 -8.90 7.53 -26.01
N PRO A 197 -9.43 8.27 -27.03
CA PRO A 197 -9.28 9.72 -27.10
C PRO A 197 -9.99 10.43 -25.96
N LEU A 198 -9.26 11.25 -25.21
CA LEU A 198 -9.78 12.05 -24.11
C LEU A 198 -10.43 13.35 -24.60
N PRO A 199 -11.52 13.82 -23.95
CA PRO A 199 -12.09 15.13 -24.18
C PRO A 199 -11.13 16.25 -23.75
N SER A 200 -11.37 17.48 -24.17
CA SER A 200 -10.57 18.64 -23.76
C SER A 200 -10.74 18.99 -22.28
N LYS A 201 -11.85 18.58 -21.66
CA LYS A 201 -12.14 18.73 -20.23
C LYS A 201 -13.03 17.61 -19.75
N VAL A 202 -12.85 17.18 -18.48
CA VAL A 202 -13.72 16.27 -17.76
C VAL A 202 -14.31 17.04 -16.58
N PRO A 203 -15.63 17.22 -16.49
CA PRO A 203 -16.26 17.93 -15.38
C PRO A 203 -16.14 17.15 -14.06
N PRO A 204 -16.45 17.75 -12.91
CA PRO A 204 -16.60 17.00 -11.65
C PRO A 204 -17.60 15.84 -11.81
N GLY A 205 -17.31 14.72 -11.19
CA GLY A 205 -18.18 13.54 -11.23
C GLY A 205 -17.40 12.24 -11.13
N PRO A 206 -18.10 11.08 -11.19
CA PRO A 206 -17.50 9.76 -11.00
C PRO A 206 -16.46 9.40 -12.09
N ASP A 207 -16.57 9.99 -13.27
CA ASP A 207 -15.62 9.74 -14.37
C ASP A 207 -14.37 10.63 -14.31
N ASN A 208 -14.28 11.53 -13.32
CA ASN A 208 -13.14 12.45 -13.22
C ASN A 208 -11.93 11.75 -12.57
N PRO A 209 -10.81 11.59 -13.28
CA PRO A 209 -9.64 10.88 -12.74
C PRO A 209 -8.93 11.64 -11.60
N LEU A 210 -9.26 12.91 -11.35
CA LEU A 210 -8.76 13.66 -10.19
C LEU A 210 -9.56 13.37 -8.91
N GLY A 211 -10.69 12.65 -9.02
CA GLY A 211 -11.58 12.44 -7.88
C GLY A 211 -12.23 13.74 -7.38
N THR A 212 -12.57 13.77 -6.11
CA THR A 212 -13.30 14.87 -5.47
C THR A 212 -12.42 15.97 -4.89
N HIS A 213 -11.12 15.71 -4.68
CA HIS A 213 -10.19 16.64 -4.01
C HIS A 213 -8.86 16.71 -4.77
N MET A 214 -8.32 17.92 -4.89
CA MET A 214 -7.06 18.19 -5.56
C MET A 214 -6.29 19.28 -4.84
N MET A 215 -4.97 19.13 -4.72
CA MET A 215 -4.02 20.14 -4.28
C MET A 215 -2.98 20.37 -5.38
N THR A 216 -2.79 21.64 -5.78
CA THR A 216 -1.78 22.02 -6.75
C THR A 216 -0.45 22.24 -6.05
N LEU A 217 0.63 21.75 -6.63
CA LEU A 217 1.98 21.90 -6.11
C LEU A 217 2.68 23.14 -6.70
N GLY A 218 3.72 23.61 -6.03
CA GLY A 218 4.58 24.67 -6.55
C GLY A 218 5.38 24.26 -7.81
N TRP A 219 5.41 22.97 -8.13
CA TRP A 219 5.94 22.49 -9.40
C TRP A 219 4.87 22.58 -10.49
N PRO A 220 5.19 23.13 -11.67
CA PRO A 220 4.22 23.24 -12.76
C PRO A 220 3.64 21.88 -13.17
N SER A 221 2.34 21.80 -13.27
CA SER A 221 1.57 20.61 -13.71
C SER A 221 1.57 19.41 -12.76
N TYR A 222 2.15 19.50 -11.57
CA TYR A 222 2.09 18.43 -10.58
C TYR A 222 0.99 18.67 -9.55
N LEU A 223 0.29 17.60 -9.25
CA LEU A 223 -0.88 17.58 -8.37
C LEU A 223 -0.77 16.45 -7.34
N ILE A 224 -1.39 16.68 -6.19
CA ILE A 224 -1.85 15.63 -5.28
C ILE A 224 -3.37 15.58 -5.44
N HIS A 225 -3.96 14.41 -5.71
CA HIS A 225 -5.38 14.31 -6.00
C HIS A 225 -5.95 12.92 -5.65
N GLY A 226 -7.25 12.84 -5.54
CA GLY A 226 -7.96 11.57 -5.43
C GLY A 226 -7.97 10.77 -6.73
N THR A 227 -8.91 9.87 -6.85
CA THR A 227 -9.03 9.05 -8.06
C THR A 227 -10.47 8.54 -8.22
N ASN A 228 -10.83 8.22 -9.47
CA ASN A 228 -11.98 7.39 -9.79
C ASN A 228 -11.60 5.92 -10.01
N LYS A 229 -10.32 5.57 -9.81
CA LYS A 229 -9.77 4.21 -9.95
C LYS A 229 -8.92 3.88 -8.73
N PRO A 230 -9.57 3.59 -7.57
CA PRO A 230 -8.84 3.36 -6.30
C PRO A 230 -7.83 2.22 -6.38
N TYR A 231 -8.11 1.18 -7.15
CA TYR A 231 -7.19 0.06 -7.37
C TYR A 231 -5.82 0.45 -7.95
N GLY A 232 -5.66 1.67 -8.46
CA GLY A 232 -4.37 2.20 -8.93
C GLY A 232 -3.53 2.88 -7.85
N VAL A 233 -3.98 2.90 -6.59
CA VAL A 233 -3.21 3.41 -5.46
C VAL A 233 -2.19 2.36 -5.01
N GLY A 234 -1.00 2.82 -4.65
CA GLY A 234 0.12 1.94 -4.35
C GLY A 234 0.81 1.38 -5.60
N MET A 235 0.66 2.05 -6.76
CA MET A 235 1.25 1.64 -8.04
C MET A 235 1.90 2.81 -8.76
N ARG A 236 2.73 2.50 -9.76
CA ARG A 236 3.30 3.45 -10.72
C ARG A 236 2.38 3.57 -11.94
N SER A 237 1.28 4.32 -11.83
CA SER A 237 0.23 4.33 -12.84
C SER A 237 -0.21 5.74 -13.31
N SER A 238 0.34 6.82 -12.74
CA SER A 238 -0.02 8.20 -13.09
C SER A 238 0.93 8.80 -14.16
N HIS A 239 0.61 10.01 -14.60
CA HIS A 239 1.48 10.83 -15.45
C HIS A 239 2.31 11.82 -14.61
N GLY A 240 2.86 11.36 -13.49
CA GLY A 240 3.72 12.13 -12.61
C GLY A 240 3.01 12.72 -11.37
N CYS A 241 1.69 12.82 -11.36
CA CYS A 241 0.92 13.28 -10.21
C CYS A 241 0.84 12.22 -9.12
N ILE A 242 0.55 12.66 -7.90
CA ILE A 242 0.44 11.81 -6.71
C ILE A 242 -1.03 11.51 -6.48
N ARG A 243 -1.38 10.23 -6.53
CA ARG A 243 -2.75 9.74 -6.43
C ARG A 243 -3.00 9.10 -5.08
N PHE A 244 -4.15 9.42 -4.49
CA PHE A 244 -4.60 8.90 -3.19
C PHE A 244 -5.91 8.13 -3.32
N TYR A 245 -6.21 7.30 -2.34
CA TYR A 245 -7.57 6.83 -2.14
C TYR A 245 -8.52 8.02 -1.93
N PRO A 246 -9.78 7.92 -2.40
CA PRO A 246 -10.75 9.02 -2.29
C PRO A 246 -10.99 9.49 -0.85
N GLU A 247 -11.04 8.55 0.10
CA GLU A 247 -11.23 8.80 1.52
C GLU A 247 -10.00 9.48 2.15
N ASP A 248 -8.80 9.05 1.78
CA ASP A 248 -7.54 9.56 2.33
C ASP A 248 -7.32 11.02 1.93
N ILE A 249 -7.49 11.33 0.64
CA ILE A 249 -7.34 12.71 0.18
C ILE A 249 -8.43 13.62 0.75
N ALA A 250 -9.65 13.11 0.95
CA ALA A 250 -10.73 13.90 1.54
C ALA A 250 -10.40 14.33 2.98
N GLN A 251 -9.84 13.42 3.79
CA GLN A 251 -9.37 13.69 5.14
C GLN A 251 -8.17 14.67 5.12
N LEU A 252 -7.11 14.32 4.41
CA LEU A 252 -5.88 15.13 4.35
C LEU A 252 -6.13 16.52 3.73
N TYR A 253 -7.09 16.65 2.83
CA TYR A 253 -7.42 17.94 2.22
C TYR A 253 -7.81 19.00 3.26
N ASP A 254 -8.57 18.63 4.24
CA ASP A 254 -9.00 19.60 5.27
C ASP A 254 -7.86 19.88 6.26
N ASP A 255 -7.02 18.91 6.57
CA ASP A 255 -5.92 18.99 7.55
C ASP A 255 -4.66 19.71 7.02
N ILE A 256 -4.43 19.73 5.70
CA ILE A 256 -3.22 20.30 5.09
C ILE A 256 -3.47 21.76 4.68
N PRO A 257 -2.83 22.76 5.32
CA PRO A 257 -2.93 24.17 4.92
C PRO A 257 -2.25 24.45 3.56
N ILE A 258 -2.72 25.49 2.87
CA ILE A 258 -1.95 26.10 1.76
C ILE A 258 -0.62 26.61 2.31
N GLY A 259 0.48 26.38 1.58
CA GLY A 259 1.83 26.70 2.01
C GLY A 259 2.55 25.56 2.71
N THR A 260 1.87 24.46 3.03
CA THR A 260 2.50 23.27 3.62
C THR A 260 3.66 22.81 2.73
N LYS A 261 4.83 22.64 3.33
CA LYS A 261 6.04 22.12 2.68
C LYS A 261 5.84 20.68 2.27
N ILE A 262 6.37 20.33 1.12
CA ILE A 262 6.40 18.96 0.60
C ILE A 262 7.84 18.61 0.28
N THR A 263 8.32 17.51 0.84
CA THR A 263 9.63 16.95 0.54
C THR A 263 9.43 15.59 -0.13
N VAL A 264 9.93 15.44 -1.35
CA VAL A 264 9.87 14.18 -2.09
C VAL A 264 11.26 13.58 -2.15
N VAL A 265 11.37 12.36 -1.67
CA VAL A 265 12.60 11.56 -1.68
C VAL A 265 12.36 10.23 -2.38
N ASN A 266 13.44 9.59 -2.85
CA ASN A 266 13.43 8.24 -3.36
C ASN A 266 14.48 7.42 -2.61
N GLN A 267 14.04 6.78 -1.52
CA GLN A 267 14.88 6.03 -0.60
C GLN A 267 14.44 4.56 -0.61
N PRO A 268 15.05 3.72 -1.45
CA PRO A 268 14.73 2.29 -1.48
C PRO A 268 15.17 1.54 -0.22
N LEU A 269 16.09 2.12 0.56
CA LEU A 269 16.56 1.59 1.83
C LEU A 269 16.35 2.64 2.92
N VAL A 270 15.54 2.29 3.91
CA VAL A 270 15.24 3.18 5.04
C VAL A 270 15.64 2.48 6.32
N LEU A 271 16.45 3.16 7.12
CA LEU A 271 16.96 2.68 8.42
C LEU A 271 16.43 3.57 9.53
N GLY A 272 15.99 2.96 10.59
CA GLY A 272 15.45 3.68 11.74
C GLY A 272 15.70 2.94 13.06
N TRP A 273 15.75 3.71 14.13
CA TRP A 273 15.81 3.18 15.48
C TRP A 273 14.42 3.17 16.10
N HIS A 274 14.13 2.11 16.84
CA HIS A 274 12.98 2.08 17.72
C HIS A 274 13.43 1.43 19.03
N ARG A 275 13.36 2.19 20.11
CA ARG A 275 13.92 1.78 21.41
C ARG A 275 15.40 1.43 21.29
N ASP A 276 15.74 0.15 21.46
CA ASP A 276 17.11 -0.40 21.46
C ASP A 276 17.47 -1.18 20.18
N ALA A 277 16.56 -1.20 19.19
CA ALA A 277 16.75 -1.96 17.97
C ALA A 277 16.78 -1.06 16.73
N MET A 278 17.69 -1.40 15.82
CA MET A 278 17.73 -0.82 14.48
C MET A 278 16.89 -1.67 13.54
N TYR A 279 16.04 -1.01 12.77
CA TYR A 279 15.19 -1.61 11.76
C TYR A 279 15.67 -1.20 10.38
N LEU A 280 15.58 -2.13 9.44
CA LEU A 280 15.73 -1.89 8.01
C LEU A 280 14.41 -2.20 7.31
N GLN A 281 13.96 -1.27 6.46
CA GLN A 281 12.87 -1.50 5.52
C GLN A 281 13.41 -1.27 4.10
N ALA A 282 13.40 -2.33 3.29
CA ALA A 282 13.96 -2.35 1.95
C ALA A 282 12.87 -2.46 0.89
N PHE A 283 13.00 -1.67 -0.16
CA PHE A 283 12.10 -1.60 -1.32
C PHE A 283 12.88 -1.82 -2.61
N PRO A 284 12.24 -2.29 -3.68
CA PRO A 284 12.84 -2.32 -4.99
C PRO A 284 13.28 -0.92 -5.43
N VAL A 285 14.42 -0.84 -6.09
CA VAL A 285 14.83 0.38 -6.79
C VAL A 285 13.83 0.64 -7.91
N LEU A 286 13.42 1.90 -8.09
CA LEU A 286 12.52 2.27 -9.19
C LEU A 286 13.22 2.05 -10.53
N GLU A 287 12.51 1.52 -11.53
CA GLU A 287 13.09 1.10 -12.82
C GLU A 287 13.75 2.25 -13.60
N ASP A 288 13.33 3.49 -13.36
CA ASP A 288 13.88 4.71 -13.96
C ASP A 288 14.87 5.45 -13.06
N ASP A 289 15.24 4.89 -11.91
CA ASP A 289 16.28 5.40 -11.05
C ASP A 289 17.66 5.02 -11.60
N GLN A 290 18.39 5.99 -12.15
CA GLN A 290 19.71 5.79 -12.77
C GLN A 290 20.87 5.94 -11.78
N ARG A 291 20.60 6.18 -10.50
CA ARG A 291 21.64 6.30 -9.48
C ARG A 291 22.30 4.95 -9.22
N GLU A 292 23.59 4.98 -8.95
CA GLU A 292 24.28 3.81 -8.42
C GLU A 292 23.76 3.54 -6.98
N HIS A 293 23.29 2.32 -6.77
CA HIS A 293 22.86 1.87 -5.46
C HIS A 293 23.96 1.05 -4.79
N PRO A 294 24.24 1.32 -3.50
CA PRO A 294 25.28 0.60 -2.79
C PRO A 294 24.96 -0.89 -2.70
N SER A 295 25.95 -1.73 -2.97
CA SER A 295 25.88 -3.18 -2.80
C SER A 295 26.66 -3.60 -1.55
N GLY A 296 26.13 -4.62 -0.84
CA GLY A 296 26.71 -5.13 0.39
C GLY A 296 26.28 -4.35 1.64
N ALA A 297 26.17 -5.07 2.75
CA ALA A 297 25.54 -4.56 3.97
C ALA A 297 26.18 -3.28 4.51
N ASP A 298 27.51 -3.17 4.53
CA ASP A 298 28.21 -1.99 5.06
C ASP A 298 27.94 -0.73 4.22
N ALA A 299 27.92 -0.87 2.88
CA ALA A 299 27.63 0.22 1.98
C ALA A 299 26.16 0.67 2.06
N VAL A 300 25.27 -0.32 2.19
CA VAL A 300 23.83 -0.10 2.39
C VAL A 300 23.55 0.64 3.69
N LEU A 301 24.14 0.19 4.79
CA LEU A 301 24.00 0.83 6.09
C LEU A 301 24.48 2.28 6.05
N LYS A 302 25.58 2.54 5.33
CA LYS A 302 26.17 3.88 5.19
C LYS A 302 25.32 4.81 4.31
N ALA A 303 24.73 4.30 3.23
CA ALA A 303 23.99 5.12 2.26
C ALA A 303 22.58 5.50 2.73
N GLY A 304 21.98 4.67 3.59
CA GLY A 304 20.58 4.85 4.03
C GLY A 304 20.39 5.77 5.23
N ILE A 305 21.45 6.36 5.81
CA ILE A 305 21.37 7.04 7.10
C ILE A 305 22.15 8.36 7.15
N SER A 306 21.67 9.26 8.04
CA SER A 306 22.39 10.50 8.38
C SER A 306 23.71 10.22 9.11
N ASP A 307 24.63 11.21 9.12
CA ASP A 307 25.90 11.08 9.82
C ASP A 307 25.70 10.75 11.32
N GLU A 308 24.72 11.33 11.98
CA GLU A 308 24.40 11.06 13.38
C GLU A 308 23.94 9.61 13.59
N MET A 309 23.03 9.15 12.76
CA MET A 309 22.56 7.76 12.79
C MET A 309 23.69 6.79 12.47
N TRP A 310 24.62 7.15 11.58
CA TRP A 310 25.80 6.37 11.27
C TRP A 310 26.74 6.20 12.47
N GLN A 311 26.91 7.21 13.31
CA GLN A 311 27.68 7.07 14.55
C GLN A 311 26.99 6.10 15.52
N ARG A 312 25.67 6.13 15.61
CA ARG A 312 24.91 5.13 16.39
C ARG A 312 25.11 3.72 15.85
N VAL A 313 25.04 3.53 14.55
CA VAL A 313 25.29 2.22 13.89
C VAL A 313 26.69 1.73 14.21
N LYS A 314 27.73 2.59 14.10
CA LYS A 314 29.10 2.22 14.43
C LYS A 314 29.25 1.78 15.88
N ALA A 315 28.60 2.48 16.81
CA ALA A 315 28.63 2.12 18.23
C ALA A 315 27.97 0.75 18.50
N HIS A 316 27.03 0.31 17.64
CA HIS A 316 26.29 -0.93 17.76
C HIS A 316 26.65 -1.97 16.68
N SER A 317 27.70 -1.73 15.88
CA SER A 317 28.05 -2.57 14.71
C SER A 317 28.22 -4.06 15.04
N ALA A 318 28.73 -4.39 16.21
CA ALA A 318 28.87 -5.77 16.68
C ALA A 318 27.51 -6.48 16.90
N GLN A 319 26.41 -5.76 16.91
CA GLN A 319 25.05 -6.29 17.10
C GLN A 319 24.27 -6.42 15.80
N VAL A 320 24.69 -5.71 14.72
CA VAL A 320 23.97 -5.74 13.44
C VAL A 320 24.23 -7.06 12.72
N ASP A 321 23.16 -7.72 12.31
CA ASP A 321 23.22 -8.94 11.51
C ASP A 321 23.39 -8.59 10.02
N LEU A 322 24.63 -8.57 9.54
CA LEU A 322 24.96 -8.22 8.15
C LEU A 322 24.42 -9.25 7.14
N GLN A 323 24.23 -10.51 7.55
CA GLN A 323 23.63 -11.52 6.64
C GLN A 323 22.15 -11.25 6.44
N LEU A 324 21.44 -10.88 7.52
CA LEU A 324 20.04 -10.48 7.43
C LEU A 324 19.87 -9.19 6.61
N VAL A 325 20.75 -8.21 6.80
CA VAL A 325 20.75 -6.99 5.97
C VAL A 325 20.92 -7.31 4.49
N ASN A 326 21.92 -8.12 4.11
CA ASN A 326 22.11 -8.55 2.73
C ASN A 326 20.88 -9.25 2.19
N HIS A 327 20.30 -10.18 2.96
CA HIS A 327 19.09 -10.90 2.54
C HIS A 327 17.92 -9.97 2.25
N LEU A 328 17.68 -8.95 3.10
CA LEU A 328 16.58 -7.99 2.93
C LEU A 328 16.81 -7.05 1.73
N VAL A 329 18.06 -6.74 1.42
CA VAL A 329 18.42 -5.92 0.23
C VAL A 329 18.26 -6.71 -1.06
N ASP A 330 18.70 -7.96 -1.06
CA ASP A 330 18.59 -8.84 -2.24
C ASP A 330 17.13 -9.24 -2.54
N LYS A 331 16.30 -9.32 -1.48
CA LYS A 331 14.88 -9.65 -1.57
C LYS A 331 14.05 -8.63 -0.78
N PRO A 332 13.82 -7.45 -1.35
CA PRO A 332 13.11 -6.37 -0.67
C PRO A 332 11.62 -6.69 -0.50
N LEU A 333 11.22 -7.04 0.72
CA LEU A 333 9.84 -7.38 1.05
C LEU A 333 8.97 -6.16 1.45
N GLY A 334 9.58 -4.99 1.63
CA GLY A 334 8.85 -3.79 2.08
C GLY A 334 8.40 -3.85 3.55
N ILE A 335 8.86 -4.83 4.33
CA ILE A 335 8.58 -4.93 5.77
C ILE A 335 9.73 -4.36 6.61
N ALA A 336 9.41 -3.74 7.74
CA ALA A 336 10.39 -3.20 8.69
C ALA A 336 10.90 -4.34 9.59
N VAL A 337 12.16 -4.76 9.42
CA VAL A 337 12.74 -5.90 10.15
C VAL A 337 13.83 -5.42 11.12
N PRO A 338 13.83 -5.85 12.40
CA PRO A 338 14.88 -5.49 13.35
C PRO A 338 16.17 -6.23 13.02
N VAL A 339 17.17 -5.52 12.48
CA VAL A 339 18.45 -6.07 12.02
C VAL A 339 19.55 -6.06 13.09
N SER A 340 19.28 -5.47 14.25
CA SER A 340 20.24 -5.46 15.39
C SER A 340 19.87 -6.41 16.53
N ARG A 341 18.84 -7.21 16.39
CA ARG A 341 18.45 -8.25 17.35
C ARG A 341 19.00 -9.60 16.94
N ARG A 342 19.69 -10.26 17.85
CA ARG A 342 20.30 -11.58 17.58
C ARG A 342 19.25 -12.67 17.34
N GLY A 343 19.50 -13.53 16.34
CA GLY A 343 18.68 -14.70 16.04
C GLY A 343 17.34 -14.41 15.42
N VAL A 344 17.11 -13.18 14.97
CA VAL A 344 15.95 -12.81 14.15
C VAL A 344 16.19 -13.36 12.74
N THR A 345 15.20 -14.06 12.21
CA THR A 345 15.04 -14.35 10.79
C THR A 345 13.70 -13.77 10.34
N VAL A 346 13.56 -13.53 9.05
CA VAL A 346 12.28 -13.02 8.51
C VAL A 346 11.11 -13.91 8.93
N ASP A 347 11.24 -15.25 8.77
CA ASP A 347 10.17 -16.19 9.13
C ASP A 347 9.79 -16.15 10.61
N LYS A 348 10.78 -16.10 11.50
CA LYS A 348 10.52 -15.99 12.96
C LYS A 348 9.87 -14.66 13.31
N PHE A 349 10.26 -13.59 12.62
CA PHE A 349 9.69 -12.27 12.82
C PHE A 349 8.23 -12.22 12.35
N LEU A 350 7.95 -12.78 11.19
CA LEU A 350 6.58 -12.90 10.68
C LEU A 350 5.70 -13.78 11.57
N TYR A 351 6.22 -14.92 12.01
CA TYR A 351 5.50 -15.82 12.92
C TYR A 351 5.13 -15.16 14.27
N ALA A 352 6.01 -14.30 14.78
CA ALA A 352 5.79 -13.58 16.04
C ALA A 352 4.91 -12.33 15.88
N SER A 353 4.48 -12.00 14.66
CA SER A 353 3.68 -10.81 14.38
C SER A 353 2.25 -10.96 14.89
N ARG A 354 1.58 -9.83 15.08
CA ARG A 354 0.20 -9.79 15.56
C ARG A 354 -0.75 -10.35 14.48
N HIS A 355 -1.50 -11.39 14.83
CA HIS A 355 -2.57 -11.92 13.99
C HIS A 355 -3.88 -11.17 14.28
N VAL A 356 -4.52 -10.66 13.24
CA VAL A 356 -5.69 -9.79 13.35
C VAL A 356 -6.85 -10.29 12.48
N GLU A 357 -8.07 -9.90 12.88
CA GLU A 357 -9.27 -10.11 12.09
C GLU A 357 -9.16 -9.35 10.75
N ASN A 358 -9.69 -9.94 9.69
CA ASN A 358 -9.76 -9.30 8.37
C ASN A 358 -10.95 -8.33 8.31
N ARG A 359 -10.86 -7.25 9.02
CA ARG A 359 -11.87 -6.19 9.06
C ARG A 359 -11.19 -4.83 9.10
N LEU A 360 -11.97 -3.78 8.89
CA LEU A 360 -11.47 -2.42 9.03
C LEU A 360 -10.88 -2.20 10.42
N PRO A 361 -9.66 -1.62 10.49
CA PRO A 361 -9.13 -1.11 11.74
C PRO A 361 -10.06 -0.06 12.38
N GLU A 362 -9.94 0.09 13.69
CA GLU A 362 -10.60 1.18 14.38
C GLU A 362 -10.12 2.54 13.83
N GLY A 363 -11.04 3.45 13.56
CA GLY A 363 -10.74 4.76 12.99
C GLY A 363 -10.46 4.74 11.48
N ALA A 364 -10.72 3.64 10.79
CA ALA A 364 -10.67 3.61 9.33
C ALA A 364 -11.64 4.65 8.73
N ASN A 365 -11.22 5.25 7.62
CA ASN A 365 -11.87 6.42 7.03
C ASN A 365 -12.78 6.09 5.83
N TRP A 366 -13.14 4.82 5.64
CA TRP A 366 -14.05 4.35 4.58
C TRP A 366 -14.88 3.13 5.05
N ASN A 367 -15.86 2.68 4.25
CA ASN A 367 -16.83 1.67 4.66
C ASN A 367 -16.38 0.20 4.47
N GLY A 368 -15.16 -0.03 3.95
CA GLY A 368 -14.58 -1.38 3.79
C GLY A 368 -15.11 -2.20 2.61
N LYS A 369 -15.90 -1.61 1.73
CA LYS A 369 -16.44 -2.31 0.55
C LYS A 369 -15.89 -1.66 -0.72
N GLU A 370 -15.07 -2.37 -1.45
CA GLU A 370 -14.66 -2.01 -2.79
C GLU A 370 -15.40 -2.89 -3.78
N GLU A 371 -16.16 -2.25 -4.66
CA GLU A 371 -16.72 -2.93 -5.83
C GLU A 371 -15.70 -2.82 -6.96
N LEU A 372 -14.81 -3.79 -7.07
CA LEU A 372 -13.90 -3.89 -8.21
C LEU A 372 -14.69 -4.39 -9.43
N LEU A 373 -15.27 -3.47 -10.19
CA LEU A 373 -15.89 -3.74 -11.47
C LEU A 373 -14.87 -3.70 -12.63
N VAL A 374 -13.64 -4.13 -12.39
CA VAL A 374 -12.58 -4.14 -13.41
C VAL A 374 -12.16 -5.58 -13.70
N SER A 375 -11.91 -5.86 -14.98
CA SER A 375 -11.29 -7.14 -15.36
C SER A 375 -9.82 -7.16 -14.97
N GLU A 376 -9.25 -8.38 -14.84
CA GLU A 376 -7.82 -8.57 -14.64
C GLU A 376 -6.98 -7.83 -15.70
N GLU A 377 -7.39 -7.86 -16.97
CA GLU A 377 -6.76 -7.12 -18.06
C GLU A 377 -6.73 -5.60 -17.81
N GLN A 378 -7.83 -5.03 -17.34
CA GLN A 378 -7.92 -3.61 -17.01
C GLN A 378 -7.03 -3.23 -15.83
N PHE A 379 -6.94 -4.11 -14.86
CA PHE A 379 -6.09 -3.91 -13.70
C PHE A 379 -4.60 -3.99 -14.07
N GLU A 380 -4.18 -5.03 -14.78
CA GLU A 380 -2.79 -5.19 -15.24
C GLU A 380 -2.36 -4.07 -16.20
N ALA A 381 -3.26 -3.60 -17.04
CA ALA A 381 -3.02 -2.43 -17.86
C ALA A 381 -2.79 -1.17 -17.01
N ALA A 382 -3.59 -0.98 -15.96
CA ALA A 382 -3.41 0.13 -15.03
C ALA A 382 -2.09 0.02 -14.25
N ARG A 383 -1.70 -1.18 -13.84
CA ARG A 383 -0.45 -1.49 -13.13
C ARG A 383 0.77 -1.23 -13.99
N SER A 384 0.75 -1.66 -15.23
CA SER A 384 1.84 -1.45 -16.19
C SER A 384 1.82 -0.08 -16.86
N GLY A 385 0.82 0.77 -16.54
CA GLY A 385 0.64 2.09 -17.15
C GLY A 385 0.22 2.06 -18.63
N VAL A 386 -0.28 0.91 -19.09
CA VAL A 386 -0.80 0.75 -20.45
C VAL A 386 -2.20 1.34 -20.55
N ILE A 387 -2.49 2.06 -21.62
CA ILE A 387 -3.82 2.58 -21.92
C ILE A 387 -4.50 1.58 -22.85
N LEU A 388 -5.59 0.97 -22.38
CA LEU A 388 -6.40 0.09 -23.21
C LEU A 388 -7.30 0.91 -24.13
N PRO A 389 -7.55 0.45 -25.38
CA PRO A 389 -8.49 1.07 -26.28
C PRO A 389 -9.90 1.04 -25.67
N LYS A 390 -10.66 2.11 -25.92
CA LYS A 390 -12.04 2.16 -25.44
C LYS A 390 -12.84 1.00 -26.04
N PRO A 391 -13.57 0.22 -25.23
CA PRO A 391 -14.45 -0.83 -25.75
C PRO A 391 -15.39 -0.26 -26.79
N GLU A 392 -15.52 -0.91 -27.96
CA GLU A 392 -16.53 -0.54 -28.94
C GLU A 392 -17.91 -0.59 -28.27
N ALA A 393 -18.65 0.51 -28.36
CA ALA A 393 -20.03 0.52 -27.89
C ALA A 393 -20.78 -0.68 -28.54
N PRO A 394 -21.55 -1.46 -27.77
CA PRO A 394 -22.27 -2.60 -28.35
C PRO A 394 -23.09 -2.09 -29.54
N LYS A 395 -22.80 -2.63 -30.72
CA LYS A 395 -23.56 -2.30 -31.95
C LYS A 395 -25.02 -2.49 -31.60
N LYS A 396 -25.82 -1.41 -31.67
CA LYS A 396 -27.25 -1.45 -31.39
C LYS A 396 -27.82 -2.68 -32.06
N ALA A 397 -28.30 -3.62 -31.25
CA ALA A 397 -28.97 -4.81 -31.79
C ALA A 397 -30.03 -4.33 -32.78
N VAL A 398 -29.86 -4.70 -34.03
CA VAL A 398 -30.87 -4.44 -35.08
C VAL A 398 -32.15 -5.06 -34.57
N LYS A 399 -33.11 -4.26 -34.18
CA LYS A 399 -34.44 -4.72 -33.77
C LYS A 399 -34.97 -5.62 -34.89
N ALA A 400 -35.03 -6.91 -34.60
CA ALA A 400 -35.72 -7.83 -35.50
C ALA A 400 -37.14 -7.31 -35.74
N PRO A 401 -37.68 -7.39 -36.96
CA PRO A 401 -38.99 -6.88 -37.25
C PRO A 401 -40.02 -7.62 -36.40
N VAL A 402 -40.69 -6.86 -35.54
CA VAL A 402 -41.80 -7.36 -34.72
C VAL A 402 -42.90 -7.84 -35.69
N LYS A 403 -43.08 -9.15 -35.82
CA LYS A 403 -44.28 -9.74 -36.47
C LYS A 403 -45.48 -9.29 -35.66
N LYS A 404 -46.38 -8.49 -36.33
CA LYS A 404 -47.67 -8.11 -35.78
C LYS A 404 -48.46 -9.37 -35.44
N ALA A 405 -48.77 -9.55 -34.14
CA ALA A 405 -49.74 -10.53 -33.69
C ALA A 405 -51.14 -10.09 -34.12
N PRO A 406 -52.06 -11.05 -34.41
CA PRO A 406 -53.41 -10.72 -34.83
C PRO A 406 -54.22 -10.08 -33.73
N ALA A 407 -55.09 -9.13 -34.09
CA ALA A 407 -55.99 -8.43 -33.17
C ALA A 407 -56.96 -9.38 -32.47
N ALA A 408 -56.95 -9.37 -31.14
CA ALA A 408 -57.99 -10.00 -30.32
C ALA A 408 -59.13 -9.01 -30.08
N ALA A 409 -60.35 -9.50 -30.17
CA ALA A 409 -61.61 -8.80 -30.08
C ALA A 409 -61.91 -8.17 -28.72
N PRO A 410 -62.82 -7.19 -28.62
CA PRO A 410 -63.01 -6.40 -27.43
C PRO A 410 -63.96 -7.06 -26.45
N THR A 411 -63.58 -7.14 -25.18
CA THR A 411 -64.48 -7.43 -24.08
C THR A 411 -64.45 -6.32 -23.02
N ALA A 412 -65.62 -5.72 -22.92
CA ALA A 412 -66.38 -5.15 -21.80
C ALA A 412 -65.62 -4.46 -20.60
N LYS A 413 -65.94 -3.17 -20.51
CA LYS A 413 -66.45 -2.34 -19.40
C LYS A 413 -66.03 -2.64 -17.94
N THR A 414 -65.59 -1.57 -17.33
CA THR A 414 -65.94 -1.00 -16.01
C THR A 414 -64.96 -1.20 -14.86
N ALA A 415 -64.33 -0.13 -14.44
CA ALA A 415 -64.55 0.52 -13.14
C ALA A 415 -63.64 1.77 -13.03
N GLN A 416 -64.29 2.91 -12.84
CA GLN A 416 -63.67 4.18 -12.43
C GLN A 416 -63.14 4.03 -11.02
N VAL A 417 -61.86 4.29 -10.79
CA VAL A 417 -61.32 4.55 -9.50
C VAL A 417 -61.11 6.03 -9.35
N ALA A 418 -61.67 6.57 -8.26
CA ALA A 418 -61.76 7.97 -7.94
C ALA A 418 -60.35 8.61 -7.66
N LYS A 419 -60.23 9.87 -8.06
CA LYS A 419 -59.12 10.76 -7.82
C LYS A 419 -59.09 11.17 -6.35
N PRO A 420 -57.93 11.16 -5.67
CA PRO A 420 -57.86 11.72 -4.32
C PRO A 420 -57.87 13.27 -4.32
N PRO A 421 -58.37 13.91 -3.27
CA PRO A 421 -58.56 15.34 -3.19
C PRO A 421 -57.22 16.08 -2.99
N PRO A 422 -57.18 17.41 -3.33
CA PRO A 422 -55.97 18.22 -3.21
C PRO A 422 -55.66 18.55 -1.73
N VAL A 423 -54.38 18.45 -1.38
CA VAL A 423 -53.87 18.89 -0.06
C VAL A 423 -53.70 20.38 -0.08
N GLU A 424 -54.38 21.04 0.82
CA GLU A 424 -54.32 22.46 1.13
C GLU A 424 -52.98 22.91 1.65
N LYS A 425 -52.46 24.02 1.09
CA LYS A 425 -51.27 24.70 1.59
C LYS A 425 -51.70 25.62 2.73
N SER A 426 -51.13 25.48 3.91
CA SER A 426 -50.96 26.59 4.81
C SER A 426 -49.90 26.24 5.86
N PHE A 427 -48.79 26.94 5.82
CA PHE A 427 -48.08 27.36 7.04
C PHE A 427 -47.31 28.64 6.73
N ASP A 428 -47.77 29.70 7.39
CA ASP A 428 -47.20 31.03 7.42
C ASP A 428 -45.80 31.01 8.05
N VAL A 429 -44.85 31.64 7.38
CA VAL A 429 -43.54 31.96 7.98
C VAL A 429 -43.61 33.35 8.56
N GLU A 430 -43.60 33.41 9.86
CA GLU A 430 -43.50 34.61 10.66
C GLU A 430 -42.13 35.28 10.45
N ARG A 431 -42.16 36.54 10.07
CA ARG A 431 -41.00 37.43 9.90
C ARG A 431 -40.36 37.74 11.25
N ALA A 432 -39.13 37.34 11.45
CA ALA A 432 -38.30 37.89 12.52
C ALA A 432 -37.63 39.19 12.09
N THR A 433 -37.87 40.22 12.85
CA THR A 433 -37.35 41.58 12.73
C THR A 433 -35.86 41.69 13.05
N PRO A 434 -35.12 42.64 12.44
CA PRO A 434 -33.68 42.79 12.65
C PRO A 434 -33.34 43.54 13.93
N VAL A 435 -32.37 43.02 14.70
CA VAL A 435 -31.83 43.67 15.89
C VAL A 435 -30.84 44.75 15.50
N LYS A 436 -31.01 45.92 16.13
CA LYS A 436 -30.23 47.13 15.97
C LYS A 436 -28.75 46.98 16.34
N LYS A 437 -27.90 47.56 15.48
CA LYS A 437 -26.52 47.94 15.78
C LYS A 437 -26.43 48.87 16.99
N VAL A 438 -25.60 48.52 17.95
CA VAL A 438 -25.12 49.45 18.99
C VAL A 438 -23.69 49.86 18.60
N THR A 439 -23.58 51.16 18.31
CA THR A 439 -22.31 51.88 18.15
C THR A 439 -21.90 52.46 19.50
N GLY A 440 -20.60 52.46 19.80
CA GLY A 440 -20.03 53.43 20.68
C GLY A 440 -19.07 52.93 21.74
N GLY A 441 -17.84 53.40 21.67
CA GLY A 441 -16.94 53.37 22.82
C GLY A 441 -15.45 53.27 22.44
N SER A 442 -14.94 54.43 22.00
CA SER A 442 -13.49 54.69 21.90
C SER A 442 -12.86 54.78 23.30
N ALA A 443 -11.69 54.18 23.50
CA ALA A 443 -10.75 54.65 24.49
C ALA A 443 -9.31 54.36 24.01
N GLN A 444 -8.55 55.42 23.96
CA GLN A 444 -7.13 55.50 23.60
C GLN A 444 -6.20 55.17 24.80
N PRO A 445 -4.86 55.14 24.62
CA PRO A 445 -3.92 54.34 25.39
C PRO A 445 -3.15 55.14 26.44
N ALA A 446 -2.58 54.45 27.40
CA ALA A 446 -1.46 54.90 28.22
C ALA A 446 -0.55 53.67 28.41
N GLY A 447 0.73 53.64 28.10
CA GLY A 447 1.78 54.59 28.48
C GLY A 447 2.76 53.89 29.40
N GLN A 448 3.93 53.52 28.86
CA GLN A 448 5.24 53.42 29.50
C GLN A 448 5.40 52.82 30.92
N ARG A 449 6.02 51.67 31.04
CA ARG A 449 7.42 51.55 31.53
C ARG A 449 7.96 50.16 31.22
#